data_721f1330342925000864ac1c70892844
#
_entry.id   721f1330342925000864ac1c70892844
#
_cell.length_a   1.000
_cell.length_b   1.000
_cell.length_c   1.000
_cell.angle_alpha   90.00
_cell.angle_beta   90.00
_cell.angle_gamma   90.00
#
_symmetry.space_group_name_H-M   'P 1'
#
loop_
_entity.id
_entity.type
_entity.pdbx_description
1 polymer ?
#
loop_
_entity_poly.entity_id
_entity_poly.type
_entity_poly.pdbx_seq_one_letter_code
_entity_poly.pdbx_strand_id
1 'polypeptide(L)'
;MMEQLVRGIPKAELHLHIEGSLEPELMFELAERNCVDLPYSSVEEIRAAYEFSDLQSFLEIYYAGAGVLQKTEDFFDLTWAYLNRMQSENVRHVEIFFDPQLHTDRGIPFRTVITGIHNALEAAREKYGITSFLILCFLRHLSEESALETLEEALPFRGWIEGVGLDSSEVGFLRKILNAPSPEPQNMDSVKLHTPVRKDLPNISGKPWMYWEFRG
;
A
#
# COMPACT_ATOMS: atom_id res chain seq x y z
N MET A 1 13.61 18.92 25.25
CA MET A 1 14.89 18.37 24.72
C MET A 1 14.67 17.06 23.98
N MET A 2 14.10 16.00 24.58
CA MET A 2 13.87 14.71 23.91
C MET A 2 12.90 14.84 22.72
N GLU A 3 11.78 15.54 22.88
CA GLU A 3 10.81 15.77 21.81
C GLU A 3 11.41 16.51 20.60
N GLN A 4 12.22 17.54 20.84
CA GLN A 4 12.92 18.24 19.76
C GLN A 4 13.93 17.36 19.03
N LEU A 5 14.61 16.47 19.75
CA LEU A 5 15.50 15.47 19.16
C LEU A 5 14.71 14.50 18.27
N VAL A 6 13.62 13.93 18.80
CA VAL A 6 12.77 12.98 18.06
C VAL A 6 12.17 13.62 16.80
N ARG A 7 11.71 14.86 16.87
CA ARG A 7 11.21 15.59 15.70
C ARG A 7 12.32 15.91 14.69
N GLY A 8 13.53 16.18 15.16
CA GLY A 8 14.67 16.59 14.30
C GLY A 8 15.41 15.44 13.63
N ILE A 9 15.34 14.21 14.15
CA ILE A 9 16.02 13.05 13.56
C ILE A 9 15.37 12.71 12.21
N PRO A 10 16.15 12.54 11.12
CA PRO A 10 15.65 11.97 9.89
C PRO A 10 15.12 10.55 10.09
N LYS A 11 13.97 10.24 9.51
CA LYS A 11 13.26 8.96 9.66
C LYS A 11 13.03 8.31 8.30
N ALA A 12 12.78 7.00 8.33
CA ALA A 12 12.26 6.24 7.21
C ALA A 12 11.00 5.49 7.66
N GLU A 13 9.99 5.45 6.79
CA GLU A 13 8.83 4.57 6.92
C GLU A 13 8.99 3.43 5.92
N LEU A 14 9.13 2.19 6.43
CA LEU A 14 9.54 1.05 5.59
C LEU A 14 8.41 0.06 5.30
N HIS A 15 7.19 0.29 5.77
CA HIS A 15 6.07 -0.62 5.54
C HIS A 15 4.73 0.09 5.75
N LEU A 16 4.23 0.73 4.70
CA LEU A 16 2.93 1.37 4.71
C LEU A 16 2.11 0.94 3.50
N HIS A 17 0.89 0.43 3.73
CA HIS A 17 -0.11 0.26 2.68
C HIS A 17 -0.83 1.58 2.47
N ILE A 18 -0.75 2.12 1.26
CA ILE A 18 -1.19 3.51 0.98
C ILE A 18 -2.69 3.70 1.23
N GLU A 19 -3.50 2.71 0.92
CA GLU A 19 -4.94 2.73 1.13
C GLU A 19 -5.29 2.89 2.62
N GLY A 20 -4.48 2.30 3.50
CA GLY A 20 -4.63 2.40 4.95
C GLY A 20 -4.23 3.77 5.53
N SER A 21 -3.62 4.64 4.74
CA SER A 21 -3.28 6.00 5.15
C SER A 21 -4.40 7.02 4.93
N LEU A 22 -5.52 6.59 4.35
CA LEU A 22 -6.68 7.45 4.06
C LEU A 22 -7.32 7.95 5.36
N GLU A 23 -7.18 9.23 5.63
CA GLU A 23 -7.76 9.87 6.82
C GLU A 23 -9.27 10.13 6.64
N PRO A 24 -10.05 10.12 7.74
CA PRO A 24 -11.50 10.29 7.70
C PRO A 24 -11.99 11.53 6.93
N GLU A 25 -11.29 12.65 7.08
CA GLU A 25 -11.62 13.89 6.38
C GLU A 25 -11.50 13.75 4.87
N LEU A 26 -10.37 13.20 4.42
CA LEU A 26 -10.15 12.99 2.98
C LEU A 26 -11.08 11.92 2.44
N MET A 27 -11.38 10.87 3.20
CA MET A 27 -12.36 9.84 2.80
C MET A 27 -13.72 10.49 2.53
N PHE A 28 -14.16 11.39 3.40
CA PHE A 28 -15.46 12.07 3.26
C PHE A 28 -15.47 13.01 2.04
N GLU A 29 -14.40 13.79 1.85
CA GLU A 29 -14.23 14.67 0.69
C GLU A 29 -14.25 13.89 -0.64
N LEU A 30 -13.53 12.78 -0.71
CA LEU A 30 -13.49 11.92 -1.89
C LEU A 30 -14.83 11.23 -2.16
N ALA A 31 -15.54 10.81 -1.12
CA ALA A 31 -16.87 10.24 -1.24
C ALA A 31 -17.86 11.25 -1.85
N GLU A 32 -17.86 12.49 -1.38
CA GLU A 32 -18.69 13.57 -1.94
C GLU A 32 -18.30 13.85 -3.40
N ARG A 33 -17.00 14.01 -3.69
CA ARG A 33 -16.48 14.26 -5.05
C ARG A 33 -16.86 13.18 -6.06
N ASN A 34 -16.87 11.93 -5.62
CA ASN A 34 -17.13 10.77 -6.48
C ASN A 34 -18.57 10.24 -6.37
N CYS A 35 -19.45 10.92 -5.61
CA CYS A 35 -20.82 10.50 -5.36
C CYS A 35 -20.91 9.05 -4.85
N VAL A 36 -20.03 8.68 -3.91
CA VAL A 36 -19.99 7.38 -3.25
C VAL A 36 -20.70 7.48 -1.90
N ASP A 37 -21.68 6.63 -1.69
CA ASP A 37 -22.34 6.53 -0.39
C ASP A 37 -21.43 5.81 0.62
N LEU A 38 -21.10 6.50 1.71
CA LEU A 38 -20.40 5.90 2.84
C LEU A 38 -21.41 5.34 3.87
N PRO A 39 -21.07 4.26 4.56
CA PRO A 39 -21.90 3.74 5.66
C PRO A 39 -21.82 4.62 6.94
N TYR A 40 -21.18 5.79 6.84
CA TYR A 40 -20.94 6.73 7.93
C TYR A 40 -21.54 8.09 7.57
N SER A 41 -22.21 8.73 8.53
CA SER A 41 -22.88 10.02 8.33
C SER A 41 -22.00 11.23 8.68
N SER A 42 -20.85 11.00 9.32
CA SER A 42 -19.89 12.04 9.71
C SER A 42 -18.45 11.54 9.83
N VAL A 43 -17.51 12.49 9.83
CA VAL A 43 -16.08 12.23 10.07
C VAL A 43 -15.87 11.62 11.46
N GLU A 44 -16.66 12.04 12.47
CA GLU A 44 -16.59 11.53 13.84
C GLU A 44 -16.99 10.06 13.91
N GLU A 45 -17.98 9.64 13.13
CA GLU A 45 -18.38 8.22 13.04
C GLU A 45 -17.28 7.38 12.41
N ILE A 46 -16.62 7.86 11.36
CA ILE A 46 -15.47 7.16 10.78
C ILE A 46 -14.34 7.04 11.82
N ARG A 47 -14.04 8.12 12.55
CA ARG A 47 -13.01 8.07 13.60
C ARG A 47 -13.33 7.08 14.69
N ALA A 48 -14.59 6.98 15.12
CA ALA A 48 -15.01 6.00 16.10
C ALA A 48 -14.89 4.56 15.56
N ALA A 49 -15.12 4.37 14.26
CA ALA A 49 -14.97 3.06 13.62
C ALA A 49 -13.49 2.60 13.52
N TYR A 50 -12.52 3.52 13.61
CA TYR A 50 -11.09 3.16 13.70
C TYR A 50 -10.68 2.52 15.04
N GLU A 51 -11.57 2.40 16.02
CA GLU A 51 -11.37 1.61 17.23
C GLU A 51 -11.68 0.13 16.97
N PHE A 52 -10.82 -0.54 16.18
CA PHE A 52 -11.02 -1.95 15.82
C PHE A 52 -10.51 -2.90 16.91
N SER A 53 -11.23 -4.00 17.08
CA SER A 53 -10.89 -5.06 18.03
C SER A 53 -10.08 -6.20 17.42
N ASP A 54 -10.12 -6.37 16.09
CA ASP A 54 -9.47 -7.44 15.35
C ASP A 54 -9.16 -7.03 13.89
N LEU A 55 -8.45 -7.90 13.18
CA LEU A 55 -8.08 -7.66 11.77
C LEU A 55 -9.32 -7.52 10.87
N GLN A 56 -10.41 -8.25 11.13
CA GLN A 56 -11.58 -8.24 10.27
C GLN A 56 -12.28 -6.88 10.32
N SER A 57 -12.49 -6.31 11.49
CA SER A 57 -13.08 -4.98 11.68
C SER A 57 -12.19 -3.87 11.08
N PHE A 58 -10.87 -4.04 11.12
CA PHE A 58 -9.94 -3.15 10.39
C PHE A 58 -10.16 -3.25 8.88
N LEU A 59 -10.20 -4.46 8.31
CA LEU A 59 -10.34 -4.65 6.87
C LEU A 59 -11.67 -4.10 6.34
N GLU A 60 -12.75 -4.15 7.12
CA GLU A 60 -14.05 -3.56 6.73
C GLU A 60 -13.94 -2.04 6.49
N ILE A 61 -13.26 -1.32 7.38
CA ILE A 61 -13.03 0.12 7.23
C ILE A 61 -12.04 0.40 6.08
N TYR A 62 -10.99 -0.41 5.98
CA TYR A 62 -10.00 -0.33 4.92
C TYR A 62 -10.64 -0.45 3.53
N TYR A 63 -11.51 -1.44 3.34
CA TYR A 63 -12.21 -1.65 2.06
C TYR A 63 -13.28 -0.59 1.79
N ALA A 64 -14.00 -0.14 2.82
CA ALA A 64 -14.94 0.97 2.67
C ALA A 64 -14.22 2.26 2.24
N GLY A 65 -13.07 2.55 2.86
CA GLY A 65 -12.22 3.67 2.50
C GLY A 65 -11.68 3.57 1.09
N ALA A 66 -11.14 2.42 0.70
CA ALA A 66 -10.68 2.20 -0.66
C ALA A 66 -11.78 2.41 -1.72
N GLY A 67 -13.06 2.21 -1.34
CA GLY A 67 -14.22 2.40 -2.20
C GLY A 67 -14.37 3.81 -2.78
N VAL A 68 -13.90 4.85 -2.07
CA VAL A 68 -14.03 6.24 -2.52
C VAL A 68 -12.99 6.62 -3.59
N LEU A 69 -11.93 5.83 -3.76
CA LEU A 69 -10.85 6.06 -4.72
C LEU A 69 -11.28 5.55 -6.11
N GLN A 70 -11.49 6.45 -7.08
CA GLN A 70 -12.01 6.10 -8.41
C GLN A 70 -11.18 6.67 -9.56
N LYS A 71 -10.50 7.80 -9.36
CA LYS A 71 -9.79 8.54 -10.39
C LYS A 71 -8.31 8.69 -10.04
N THR A 72 -7.49 8.98 -11.04
CA THR A 72 -6.05 9.22 -10.85
C THR A 72 -5.78 10.33 -9.82
N GLU A 73 -6.64 11.36 -9.80
CA GLU A 73 -6.54 12.46 -8.83
C GLU A 73 -6.79 11.99 -7.39
N ASP A 74 -7.66 11.00 -7.18
CA ASP A 74 -7.96 10.48 -5.84
C ASP A 74 -6.74 9.74 -5.25
N PHE A 75 -6.07 8.94 -6.07
CA PHE A 75 -4.82 8.25 -5.67
C PHE A 75 -3.66 9.23 -5.49
N PHE A 76 -3.63 10.30 -6.30
CA PHE A 76 -2.68 11.39 -6.08
C PHE A 76 -2.95 12.08 -4.73
N ASP A 77 -4.17 12.50 -4.47
CA ASP A 77 -4.55 13.23 -3.26
C ASP A 77 -4.30 12.41 -2.00
N LEU A 78 -4.65 11.11 -2.01
CA LEU A 78 -4.35 10.18 -0.93
C LEU A 78 -2.84 10.12 -0.63
N THR A 79 -2.05 9.85 -1.67
CA THR A 79 -0.59 9.70 -1.53
C THR A 79 0.06 11.02 -1.14
N TRP A 80 -0.42 12.14 -1.70
CA TRP A 80 0.06 13.47 -1.38
C TRP A 80 -0.24 13.88 0.07
N ALA A 81 -1.44 13.58 0.59
CA ALA A 81 -1.80 13.85 1.97
C ALA A 81 -0.88 13.09 2.94
N TYR A 82 -0.62 11.81 2.67
CA TYR A 82 0.34 11.02 3.42
C TYR A 82 1.75 11.63 3.38
N LEU A 83 2.27 11.98 2.20
CA LEU A 83 3.63 12.51 2.04
C LEU A 83 3.80 13.90 2.69
N ASN A 84 2.77 14.74 2.70
CA ASN A 84 2.76 16.01 3.44
C ASN A 84 2.95 15.77 4.96
N ARG A 85 2.28 14.75 5.51
CA ARG A 85 2.44 14.38 6.91
C ARG A 85 3.85 13.87 7.19
N MET A 86 4.37 13.00 6.33
CA MET A 86 5.73 12.46 6.42
C MET A 86 6.79 13.57 6.40
N GLN A 87 6.61 14.58 5.55
CA GLN A 87 7.48 15.74 5.52
C GLN A 87 7.48 16.50 6.85
N SER A 88 6.31 16.70 7.48
CA SER A 88 6.19 17.39 8.76
C SER A 88 6.87 16.65 9.92
N GLU A 89 6.99 15.33 9.81
CA GLU A 89 7.65 14.45 10.77
C GLU A 89 9.13 14.19 10.47
N ASN A 90 9.70 14.86 9.47
CA ASN A 90 11.09 14.71 9.03
C ASN A 90 11.42 13.31 8.49
N VAL A 91 10.44 12.64 7.87
CA VAL A 91 10.68 11.41 7.10
C VAL A 91 11.38 11.76 5.79
N ARG A 92 12.38 10.98 5.41
CA ARG A 92 13.24 11.20 4.23
C ARG A 92 13.15 10.08 3.20
N HIS A 93 12.62 8.94 3.62
CA HIS A 93 12.42 7.78 2.76
C HIS A 93 11.14 7.05 3.17
N VAL A 94 10.38 6.58 2.16
CA VAL A 94 9.17 5.79 2.36
C VAL A 94 9.16 4.56 1.46
N GLU A 95 8.75 3.42 2.00
CA GLU A 95 8.43 2.22 1.22
C GLU A 95 6.92 2.00 1.26
N ILE A 96 6.27 2.23 0.12
CA ILE A 96 4.81 2.25 0.01
C ILE A 96 4.35 0.98 -0.72
N PHE A 97 3.46 0.25 -0.07
CA PHE A 97 2.73 -0.88 -0.62
C PHE A 97 1.39 -0.39 -1.17
N PHE A 98 0.90 -0.97 -2.25
CA PHE A 98 -0.43 -0.68 -2.80
C PHE A 98 -1.08 -1.95 -3.34
N ASP A 99 -2.40 -2.01 -3.26
CA ASP A 99 -3.22 -3.19 -3.54
C ASP A 99 -4.06 -2.98 -4.81
N PRO A 100 -3.47 -3.10 -6.03
CA PRO A 100 -4.22 -2.79 -7.25
C PRO A 100 -5.46 -3.65 -7.45
N GLN A 101 -5.46 -4.93 -7.03
CA GLN A 101 -6.60 -5.83 -7.16
C GLN A 101 -7.83 -5.34 -6.39
N LEU A 102 -7.64 -4.63 -5.27
CA LEU A 102 -8.73 -3.98 -4.54
C LEU A 102 -9.49 -2.96 -5.39
N HIS A 103 -8.83 -2.37 -6.36
CA HIS A 103 -9.39 -1.34 -7.25
C HIS A 103 -9.83 -1.94 -8.59
N THR A 104 -9.03 -2.82 -9.19
CA THR A 104 -9.35 -3.45 -10.49
C THR A 104 -10.61 -4.31 -10.42
N ASP A 105 -10.86 -4.99 -9.30
CA ASP A 105 -12.10 -5.75 -9.05
C ASP A 105 -13.36 -4.87 -9.08
N ARG A 106 -13.21 -3.56 -8.83
CA ARG A 106 -14.28 -2.56 -8.93
C ARG A 106 -14.34 -1.85 -10.29
N GLY A 107 -13.51 -2.29 -11.25
CA GLY A 107 -13.43 -1.71 -12.59
C GLY A 107 -12.55 -0.45 -12.71
N ILE A 108 -11.75 -0.13 -11.69
CA ILE A 108 -10.76 0.95 -11.77
C ILE A 108 -9.50 0.42 -12.45
N PRO A 109 -9.09 0.96 -13.62
CA PRO A 109 -7.92 0.45 -14.32
C PRO A 109 -6.63 0.53 -13.49
N PHE A 110 -5.77 -0.48 -13.55
CA PHE A 110 -4.46 -0.51 -12.90
C PHE A 110 -3.66 0.78 -13.15
N ARG A 111 -3.67 1.25 -14.41
CA ARG A 111 -3.02 2.52 -14.79
C ARG A 111 -3.49 3.71 -13.97
N THR A 112 -4.78 3.80 -13.66
CA THR A 112 -5.38 4.89 -12.88
C THR A 112 -4.76 4.92 -11.48
N VAL A 113 -4.66 3.77 -10.84
CA VAL A 113 -4.09 3.61 -9.48
C VAL A 113 -2.62 4.01 -9.47
N ILE A 114 -1.81 3.31 -10.24
CA ILE A 114 -0.35 3.49 -10.19
C ILE A 114 0.08 4.87 -10.66
N THR A 115 -0.62 5.47 -11.64
CA THR A 115 -0.27 6.83 -12.13
C THR A 115 -0.51 7.88 -11.06
N GLY A 116 -1.61 7.80 -10.31
CA GLY A 116 -1.90 8.74 -9.22
C GLY A 116 -0.84 8.67 -8.13
N ILE A 117 -0.55 7.46 -7.66
CA ILE A 117 0.48 7.22 -6.65
C ILE A 117 1.85 7.73 -7.13
N HIS A 118 2.30 7.29 -8.31
CA HIS A 118 3.61 7.66 -8.84
C HIS A 118 3.78 9.17 -9.01
N ASN A 119 2.77 9.86 -9.53
CA ASN A 119 2.82 11.31 -9.70
C ASN A 119 3.00 12.05 -8.36
N ALA A 120 2.33 11.58 -7.30
CA ALA A 120 2.49 12.15 -5.96
C ALA A 120 3.89 11.87 -5.38
N LEU A 121 4.45 10.67 -5.61
CA LEU A 121 5.82 10.32 -5.20
C LEU A 121 6.85 11.22 -5.88
N GLU A 122 6.75 11.42 -7.19
CA GLU A 122 7.64 12.31 -7.93
C GLU A 122 7.50 13.77 -7.47
N ALA A 123 6.28 14.26 -7.27
CA ALA A 123 6.05 15.61 -6.75
C ALA A 123 6.66 15.80 -5.33
N ALA A 124 6.58 14.78 -4.47
CA ALA A 124 7.19 14.86 -3.13
C ALA A 124 8.72 14.75 -3.19
N ARG A 125 9.27 13.97 -4.12
CA ARG A 125 10.71 13.93 -4.38
C ARG A 125 11.23 15.31 -4.79
N GLU A 126 10.54 15.97 -5.71
CA GLU A 126 10.92 17.30 -6.19
C GLU A 126 10.77 18.39 -5.12
N LYS A 127 9.64 18.38 -4.41
CA LYS A 127 9.30 19.44 -3.46
C LYS A 127 9.97 19.27 -2.08
N TYR A 128 10.07 18.04 -1.58
CA TYR A 128 10.49 17.75 -0.21
C TYR A 128 11.80 16.96 -0.12
N GLY A 129 12.29 16.40 -1.25
CA GLY A 129 13.45 15.52 -1.27
C GLY A 129 13.18 14.17 -0.59
N ILE A 130 11.91 13.74 -0.48
CA ILE A 130 11.54 12.43 0.04
C ILE A 130 11.77 11.40 -1.07
N THR A 131 12.60 10.40 -0.80
CA THR A 131 12.78 9.25 -1.69
C THR A 131 11.76 8.17 -1.38
N SER A 132 11.40 7.34 -2.37
CA SER A 132 10.38 6.31 -2.19
C SER A 132 10.68 5.05 -2.98
N PHE A 133 10.20 3.92 -2.45
CA PHE A 133 10.02 2.67 -3.19
C PHE A 133 8.53 2.35 -3.25
N LEU A 134 8.05 1.95 -4.42
CA LEU A 134 6.68 1.50 -4.62
C LEU A 134 6.65 -0.02 -4.78
N ILE A 135 5.83 -0.70 -3.97
CA ILE A 135 5.76 -2.15 -3.87
C ILE A 135 4.33 -2.58 -4.21
N LEU A 136 4.19 -3.41 -5.24
CA LEU A 136 2.90 -3.96 -5.66
C LEU A 136 2.53 -5.16 -4.80
N CYS A 137 1.35 -5.14 -4.17
CA CYS A 137 0.84 -6.27 -3.40
C CYS A 137 -0.18 -7.10 -4.18
N PHE A 138 -0.15 -8.41 -3.91
CA PHE A 138 -1.19 -9.33 -4.33
C PHE A 138 -2.04 -9.72 -3.13
N LEU A 139 -3.37 -9.75 -3.32
CA LEU A 139 -4.31 -10.17 -2.29
C LEU A 139 -4.35 -11.69 -2.21
N ARG A 140 -3.85 -12.28 -1.12
CA ARG A 140 -3.68 -13.74 -0.97
C ARG A 140 -4.97 -14.55 -0.99
N HIS A 141 -6.12 -13.92 -0.83
CA HIS A 141 -7.42 -14.59 -0.91
C HIS A 141 -7.94 -14.69 -2.36
N LEU A 142 -7.32 -14.01 -3.32
CA LEU A 142 -7.62 -14.12 -4.73
C LEU A 142 -6.86 -15.28 -5.38
N SER A 143 -7.21 -15.61 -6.62
CA SER A 143 -6.60 -16.72 -7.35
C SER A 143 -5.22 -16.37 -7.90
N GLU A 144 -4.46 -17.39 -8.27
CA GLU A 144 -3.18 -17.24 -8.95
C GLU A 144 -3.35 -16.53 -10.31
N GLU A 145 -4.43 -16.84 -11.03
CA GLU A 145 -4.74 -16.20 -12.31
C GLU A 145 -4.90 -14.69 -12.13
N SER A 146 -5.62 -14.25 -11.09
CA SER A 146 -5.76 -12.81 -10.78
C SER A 146 -4.43 -12.14 -10.47
N ALA A 147 -3.53 -12.83 -9.77
CA ALA A 147 -2.19 -12.31 -9.51
C ALA A 147 -1.36 -12.19 -10.81
N LEU A 148 -1.45 -13.16 -11.71
CA LEU A 148 -0.77 -13.13 -13.02
C LEU A 148 -1.32 -12.02 -13.92
N GLU A 149 -2.64 -11.85 -13.99
CA GLU A 149 -3.29 -10.75 -14.72
C GLU A 149 -2.81 -9.38 -14.19
N THR A 150 -2.78 -9.21 -12.88
CA THR A 150 -2.26 -7.99 -12.24
C THR A 150 -0.79 -7.75 -12.58
N LEU A 151 0.02 -8.79 -12.61
CA LEU A 151 1.43 -8.69 -12.98
C LEU A 151 1.58 -8.28 -14.46
N GLU A 152 0.76 -8.82 -15.38
CA GLU A 152 0.75 -8.43 -16.79
C GLU A 152 0.37 -6.95 -16.96
N GLU A 153 -0.64 -6.46 -16.22
CA GLU A 153 -1.01 -5.04 -16.20
C GLU A 153 0.11 -4.14 -15.65
N ALA A 154 0.92 -4.65 -14.74
CA ALA A 154 2.04 -3.94 -14.15
C ALA A 154 3.26 -3.81 -15.08
N LEU A 155 3.45 -4.70 -16.06
CA LEU A 155 4.63 -4.73 -16.93
C LEU A 155 4.96 -3.38 -17.60
N PRO A 156 4.01 -2.60 -18.12
CA PRO A 156 4.30 -1.28 -18.68
C PRO A 156 4.88 -0.28 -17.66
N PHE A 157 4.63 -0.51 -16.38
CA PHE A 157 5.01 0.35 -15.26
C PHE A 157 6.16 -0.21 -14.42
N ARG A 158 6.82 -1.28 -14.87
CA ARG A 158 7.89 -1.96 -14.13
C ARG A 158 9.03 -1.04 -13.68
N GLY A 159 9.25 0.08 -14.35
CA GLY A 159 10.25 1.08 -13.96
C GLY A 159 9.85 1.93 -12.75
N TRP A 160 8.61 1.82 -12.29
CA TRP A 160 8.07 2.53 -11.12
C TRP A 160 7.92 1.62 -9.89
N ILE A 161 8.03 0.29 -10.09
CA ILE A 161 7.79 -0.74 -9.08
C ILE A 161 9.13 -1.35 -8.70
N GLU A 162 9.49 -1.26 -7.42
CA GLU A 162 10.74 -1.80 -6.88
C GLU A 162 10.62 -3.24 -6.39
N GLY A 163 9.41 -3.68 -6.06
CA GLY A 163 9.18 -5.01 -5.53
C GLY A 163 7.72 -5.44 -5.56
N VAL A 164 7.50 -6.69 -5.14
CA VAL A 164 6.15 -7.25 -4.97
C VAL A 164 5.96 -7.77 -3.55
N GLY A 165 4.73 -7.73 -3.07
CA GLY A 165 4.31 -8.20 -1.76
C GLY A 165 3.10 -9.13 -1.83
N LEU A 166 2.75 -9.74 -0.70
CA LEU A 166 1.56 -10.58 -0.54
C LEU A 166 0.91 -10.24 0.79
N ASP A 167 -0.35 -9.83 0.78
CA ASP A 167 -1.07 -9.37 1.96
C ASP A 167 -2.51 -9.88 2.08
N SER A 168 -3.36 -9.19 2.86
CA SER A 168 -4.73 -9.56 3.16
C SER A 168 -4.88 -10.73 4.15
N SER A 169 -6.10 -11.25 4.32
CA SER A 169 -6.46 -12.23 5.34
C SER A 169 -5.73 -13.57 5.15
N GLU A 170 -5.07 -14.05 6.21
CA GLU A 170 -4.39 -15.35 6.23
C GLU A 170 -5.34 -16.50 6.60
N VAL A 171 -6.48 -16.20 7.21
CA VAL A 171 -7.43 -17.21 7.68
C VAL A 171 -8.05 -17.93 6.49
N GLY A 172 -7.76 -19.22 6.35
CA GLY A 172 -8.24 -20.06 5.25
C GLY A 172 -7.42 -20.01 3.96
N PHE A 173 -6.42 -19.12 3.86
CA PHE A 173 -5.64 -18.88 2.64
C PHE A 173 -4.13 -19.13 2.80
N LEU A 174 -3.76 -20.12 3.61
CA LEU A 174 -2.37 -20.53 3.82
C LEU A 174 -1.75 -21.07 2.51
N ARG A 175 -0.84 -20.32 1.90
CA ARG A 175 0.20 -20.77 0.94
C ARG A 175 -0.22 -21.50 -0.33
N LYS A 176 -1.38 -21.31 -0.91
CA LYS A 176 -1.68 -21.94 -2.20
C LYS A 176 -1.04 -21.28 -3.41
N ILE A 177 -0.79 -19.97 -3.35
CA ILE A 177 -0.29 -19.18 -4.49
C ILE A 177 1.18 -19.47 -4.83
N LEU A 178 1.96 -20.04 -3.93
CA LEU A 178 3.41 -20.18 -4.06
C LEU A 178 3.90 -21.56 -4.54
N ASN A 179 3.04 -22.44 -5.01
CA ASN A 179 3.41 -23.74 -5.54
C ASN A 179 3.45 -23.78 -7.08
N ALA A 180 3.20 -22.68 -7.76
CA ALA A 180 3.36 -22.63 -9.21
C ALA A 180 4.86 -22.62 -9.57
N PRO A 181 5.28 -23.37 -10.62
CA PRO A 181 6.63 -23.23 -11.16
C PRO A 181 6.78 -21.80 -11.67
N SER A 182 7.82 -21.11 -11.20
CA SER A 182 8.16 -19.77 -11.69
C SER A 182 8.13 -19.78 -13.23
N PRO A 183 7.49 -18.80 -13.90
CA PRO A 183 7.67 -18.65 -15.32
C PRO A 183 9.16 -18.51 -15.61
N GLU A 184 9.66 -19.21 -16.66
CA GLU A 184 11.07 -19.19 -16.99
C GLU A 184 11.60 -17.75 -17.08
N PRO A 185 12.80 -17.45 -16.61
CA PRO A 185 13.31 -16.10 -16.35
C PRO A 185 13.73 -15.33 -17.62
N GLN A 186 13.02 -15.47 -18.73
CA GLN A 186 13.46 -14.88 -19.99
C GLN A 186 13.18 -13.38 -20.16
N ASN A 187 12.46 -12.71 -19.23
CA ASN A 187 12.19 -11.26 -19.36
C ASN A 187 12.01 -10.48 -18.05
N MET A 188 12.47 -10.98 -16.91
CA MET A 188 12.30 -10.29 -15.61
C MET A 188 13.61 -9.80 -15.00
N ASP A 189 14.58 -9.36 -15.79
CA ASP A 189 15.91 -8.97 -15.33
C ASP A 189 15.97 -7.74 -14.40
N SER A 190 14.85 -7.22 -13.90
CA SER A 190 14.89 -6.04 -13.02
C SER A 190 13.85 -5.95 -11.91
N VAL A 191 12.95 -6.92 -11.72
CA VAL A 191 12.05 -6.90 -10.56
C VAL A 191 12.80 -7.48 -9.37
N LYS A 192 13.38 -6.64 -8.56
CA LYS A 192 13.98 -7.04 -7.27
C LYS A 192 12.85 -7.33 -6.30
N LEU A 193 12.70 -8.59 -5.92
CA LEU A 193 11.92 -8.98 -4.74
C LEU A 193 12.61 -8.38 -3.51
N HIS A 194 12.12 -7.25 -3.05
CA HIS A 194 12.64 -6.61 -1.86
C HIS A 194 11.85 -7.09 -0.65
N THR A 195 12.39 -8.11 -0.02
CA THR A 195 12.11 -8.37 1.38
C THR A 195 13.43 -8.32 2.12
N PRO A 196 13.75 -7.26 2.86
CA PRO A 196 14.92 -7.28 3.71
C PRO A 196 14.65 -8.18 4.92
N VAL A 197 15.04 -9.45 4.84
CA VAL A 197 15.16 -10.30 6.04
C VAL A 197 16.42 -9.85 6.77
N ARG A 198 16.27 -9.03 7.78
CA ARG A 198 17.29 -8.90 8.82
C ARG A 198 17.17 -10.10 9.75
N LYS A 199 18.11 -11.03 9.64
CA LYS A 199 18.21 -12.23 10.50
C LYS A 199 18.57 -11.93 11.96
N ASP A 200 18.85 -10.67 12.31
CA ASP A 200 19.54 -10.31 13.55
C ASP A 200 18.73 -9.45 14.53
N LEU A 201 17.43 -9.30 14.35
CA LEU A 201 16.58 -8.59 15.32
C LEU A 201 15.94 -9.58 16.30
N PRO A 202 16.08 -9.36 17.61
CA PRO A 202 15.39 -10.20 18.61
C PRO A 202 13.88 -10.05 18.46
N ASN A 203 13.20 -11.17 18.51
CA ASN A 203 11.74 -11.28 18.48
C ASN A 203 11.12 -10.56 19.69
N ILE A 204 10.61 -9.34 19.49
CA ILE A 204 10.04 -8.51 20.56
C ILE A 204 8.53 -8.76 20.76
N SER A 205 7.86 -9.51 19.91
CA SER A 205 6.39 -9.66 19.96
C SER A 205 5.80 -11.07 19.85
N GLY A 206 6.63 -12.13 19.75
CA GLY A 206 6.12 -13.51 19.78
C GLY A 206 5.21 -13.92 18.61
N LYS A 207 5.03 -13.09 17.56
CA LYS A 207 4.30 -13.42 16.35
C LYS A 207 5.24 -13.44 15.15
N PRO A 208 5.24 -14.50 14.32
CA PRO A 208 6.10 -14.56 13.15
C PRO A 208 5.57 -13.62 12.07
N TRP A 209 6.29 -12.54 11.79
CA TRP A 209 6.13 -11.79 10.56
C TRP A 209 6.72 -12.62 9.43
N MET A 210 5.90 -13.16 8.55
CA MET A 210 6.35 -13.98 7.43
C MET A 210 6.77 -13.09 6.26
N TYR A 211 8.09 -13.01 6.05
CA TYR A 211 8.70 -12.50 4.84
C TYR A 211 9.15 -13.68 3.98
N TRP A 212 8.97 -13.58 2.66
CA TRP A 212 9.39 -14.61 1.72
C TRP A 212 10.61 -14.14 0.93
N GLU A 213 11.70 -14.89 1.01
CA GLU A 213 12.83 -14.79 0.11
C GLU A 213 12.60 -15.75 -1.07
N PHE A 214 12.51 -15.22 -2.28
CA PHE A 214 12.77 -16.02 -3.47
C PHE A 214 14.26 -15.90 -3.81
N ARG A 215 15.00 -16.99 -3.69
CA ARG A 215 16.31 -17.14 -4.29
C ARG A 215 16.10 -17.85 -5.63
N GLY A 216 16.42 -17.17 -6.74
CA GLY A 216 16.74 -17.80 -8.01
C GLY A 216 18.13 -18.42 -7.97
#